data_4ee7990cddf898ff588bb9a41c35a604
#
_entry.id   4ee7990cddf898ff588bb9a41c35a604
#
_cell.length_a   1.000
_cell.length_b   1.000
_cell.length_c   1.000
_cell.angle_alpha   90.00
_cell.angle_beta   90.00
_cell.angle_gamma   90.00
#
_symmetry.space_group_name_H-M   'P 1'
#
loop_
_entity.id
_entity.type
_entity.pdbx_description
1 polymer ?
#
loop_
_entity_poly.entity_id
_entity_poly.type
_entity_poly.pdbx_seq_one_letter_code
_entity_poly.pdbx_strand_id
1 'polypeptide(L)'
;MFILQPKYKRVLQKLSGESLAGHLGHGIDFDTVLKICEPIKECVDMGAQVAIVVGGGNFWRGRSSGKMDRTRADHMGMLATTINALGVADALEQLGVSVRVQTAIAMQEIAEPYIRNRAVRHLEKGRVVVFGCGTGNPFFSTDTAAALRAAEIDADIMMKATMVDGVYDCDPKKNPEAKKYETLTFTEVLSQNLQVMDGTAASLCRDNKLPILVFSLEDPNNIVKAVSGEPIGTVVKEEE
;
A
#
# COMPACT_ATOMS: atom_id res chain seq x y z
N MET A 1 -30.81 -6.84 2.59
CA MET A 1 -29.35 -6.97 2.63
C MET A 1 -28.79 -5.56 2.69
N PHE A 2 -28.31 -5.12 3.86
CA PHE A 2 -27.69 -3.78 3.95
C PHE A 2 -26.40 -3.84 3.17
N ILE A 3 -26.31 -3.07 2.08
CA ILE A 3 -25.05 -2.87 1.37
C ILE A 3 -24.19 -2.03 2.32
N LEU A 4 -23.13 -2.60 2.87
CA LEU A 4 -22.12 -1.85 3.60
C LEU A 4 -21.60 -0.75 2.67
N GLN A 5 -21.73 0.50 3.08
CA GLN A 5 -21.17 1.62 2.32
C GLN A 5 -19.75 1.90 2.81
N PRO A 6 -18.81 2.18 1.92
CA PRO A 6 -17.46 2.51 2.34
C PRO A 6 -17.46 3.85 3.09
N LYS A 7 -16.75 3.93 4.21
CA LYS A 7 -16.50 5.19 4.93
C LYS A 7 -15.61 6.12 4.11
N TYR A 8 -14.64 5.54 3.42
CA TYR A 8 -13.69 6.24 2.58
C TYR A 8 -14.02 5.97 1.12
N LYS A 9 -14.26 7.04 0.37
CA LYS A 9 -14.64 6.93 -1.06
C LYS A 9 -13.45 6.54 -1.93
N ARG A 10 -12.28 7.12 -1.69
CA ARG A 10 -11.05 6.83 -2.45
C ARG A 10 -9.94 6.44 -1.49
N VAL A 11 -9.44 5.25 -1.64
CA VAL A 11 -8.40 4.70 -0.77
C VAL A 11 -7.15 4.34 -1.57
N LEU A 12 -5.98 4.55 -0.96
CA LEU A 12 -4.75 3.97 -1.46
C LEU A 12 -4.31 2.86 -0.51
N GLN A 13 -4.34 1.62 -1.02
CA GLN A 13 -3.88 0.44 -0.30
C GLN A 13 -2.40 0.17 -0.61
N LYS A 14 -1.55 0.21 0.40
CA LYS A 14 -0.16 -0.22 0.26
C LYS A 14 -0.01 -1.67 0.71
N LEU A 15 0.50 -2.52 -0.17
CA LEU A 15 0.82 -3.93 0.10
C LEU A 15 2.34 -4.13 0.12
N SER A 16 2.84 -4.94 1.06
CA SER A 16 4.25 -5.33 1.04
C SER A 16 4.48 -6.43 0.00
N GLY A 17 5.66 -6.44 -0.63
CA GLY A 17 6.01 -7.54 -1.53
C GLY A 17 6.05 -8.89 -0.79
N GLU A 18 6.51 -8.88 0.46
CA GLU A 18 6.58 -10.10 1.27
C GLU A 18 5.19 -10.74 1.51
N SER A 19 4.13 -9.94 1.62
CA SER A 19 2.77 -10.48 1.76
C SER A 19 2.29 -11.22 0.51
N LEU A 20 2.84 -10.91 -0.67
CA LEU A 20 2.51 -11.58 -1.94
C LEU A 20 3.28 -12.89 -2.13
N ALA A 21 4.36 -13.09 -1.37
CA ALA A 21 5.14 -14.32 -1.42
C ALA A 21 4.52 -15.47 -0.62
N GLY A 22 3.58 -15.17 0.27
CA GLY A 22 2.90 -16.16 1.09
C GLY A 22 3.89 -17.09 1.82
N HIS A 23 3.61 -18.37 1.78
CA HIS A 23 4.46 -19.40 2.41
C HIS A 23 5.75 -19.69 1.62
N LEU A 24 5.86 -19.25 0.37
CA LEU A 24 7.06 -19.42 -0.45
C LEU A 24 8.23 -18.56 0.05
N GLY A 25 7.92 -17.43 0.73
CA GLY A 25 8.91 -16.50 1.25
C GLY A 25 9.70 -15.71 0.20
N HIS A 26 9.55 -16.04 -1.09
CA HIS A 26 10.17 -15.39 -2.25
C HIS A 26 9.28 -15.53 -3.48
N GLY A 27 9.36 -14.57 -4.40
CA GLY A 27 8.53 -14.57 -5.60
C GLY A 27 7.07 -14.25 -5.31
N ILE A 28 6.17 -14.78 -6.11
CA ILE A 28 4.71 -14.62 -5.98
C ILE A 28 4.07 -15.98 -5.68
N ASP A 29 3.34 -16.06 -4.58
CA ASP A 29 2.38 -17.12 -4.32
C ASP A 29 1.01 -16.65 -4.82
N PHE A 30 0.62 -17.12 -6.00
CA PHE A 30 -0.56 -16.61 -6.67
C PHE A 30 -1.86 -16.92 -5.92
N ASP A 31 -1.94 -18.05 -5.21
CA ASP A 31 -3.09 -18.37 -4.36
C ASP A 31 -3.22 -17.37 -3.19
N THR A 32 -2.08 -16.95 -2.61
CA THR A 32 -2.05 -15.89 -1.59
C THR A 32 -2.47 -14.55 -2.18
N VAL A 33 -2.02 -14.22 -3.40
CA VAL A 33 -2.43 -12.96 -4.08
C VAL A 33 -3.93 -12.96 -4.33
N LEU A 34 -4.52 -14.05 -4.81
CA LEU A 34 -5.98 -14.17 -5.00
C LEU A 34 -6.73 -13.90 -3.68
N LYS A 35 -6.32 -14.53 -2.58
CA LYS A 35 -6.94 -14.32 -1.24
C LYS A 35 -6.86 -12.86 -0.77
N ILE A 36 -5.78 -12.14 -1.10
CA ILE A 36 -5.65 -10.72 -0.78
C ILE A 36 -6.55 -9.88 -1.71
N CYS A 37 -6.74 -10.29 -2.95
CA CYS A 37 -7.53 -9.57 -3.94
C CYS A 37 -9.06 -9.75 -3.75
N GLU A 38 -9.53 -10.84 -3.15
CA GLU A 38 -10.96 -11.06 -2.86
C GLU A 38 -11.58 -9.92 -2.04
N PRO A 39 -11.05 -9.51 -0.86
CA PRO A 39 -11.59 -8.38 -0.11
C PRO A 39 -11.40 -7.04 -0.83
N ILE A 40 -10.39 -6.88 -1.69
CA ILE A 40 -10.24 -5.67 -2.52
C ILE A 40 -11.39 -5.58 -3.52
N LYS A 41 -11.77 -6.71 -4.14
CA LYS A 41 -12.97 -6.78 -5.00
C LYS A 41 -14.22 -6.37 -4.22
N GLU A 42 -14.40 -6.89 -2.99
CA GLU A 42 -15.55 -6.53 -2.16
C GLU A 42 -15.61 -5.02 -1.90
N CYS A 43 -14.48 -4.37 -1.62
CA CYS A 43 -14.40 -2.91 -1.48
C CYS A 43 -14.85 -2.18 -2.75
N VAL A 44 -14.46 -2.67 -3.93
CA VAL A 44 -14.89 -2.10 -5.23
C VAL A 44 -16.40 -2.30 -5.42
N ASP A 45 -16.93 -3.47 -5.10
CA ASP A 45 -18.36 -3.79 -5.18
C ASP A 45 -19.20 -2.91 -4.22
N MET A 46 -18.63 -2.50 -3.08
CA MET A 46 -19.20 -1.52 -2.16
C MET A 46 -19.19 -0.09 -2.71
N GLY A 47 -18.51 0.17 -3.82
CA GLY A 47 -18.40 1.48 -4.46
C GLY A 47 -17.16 2.30 -4.05
N ALA A 48 -16.19 1.69 -3.36
CA ALA A 48 -14.93 2.35 -3.08
C ALA A 48 -14.06 2.45 -4.34
N GLN A 49 -13.34 3.55 -4.49
CA GLN A 49 -12.31 3.76 -5.50
C GLN A 49 -10.97 3.29 -4.92
N VAL A 50 -10.43 2.19 -5.42
CA VAL A 50 -9.25 1.55 -4.85
C VAL A 50 -8.03 1.74 -5.74
N ALA A 51 -6.99 2.38 -5.19
CA ALA A 51 -5.65 2.42 -5.77
C ALA A 51 -4.71 1.55 -4.93
N ILE A 52 -3.74 0.91 -5.56
CA ILE A 52 -2.82 -0.03 -4.91
C ILE A 52 -1.38 0.37 -5.24
N VAL A 53 -0.53 0.41 -4.22
CA VAL A 53 0.94 0.46 -4.37
C VAL A 53 1.51 -0.83 -3.79
N VAL A 54 2.34 -1.52 -4.55
CA VAL A 54 2.97 -2.77 -4.13
C VAL A 54 4.46 -2.60 -3.90
N GLY A 55 5.00 -3.25 -2.85
CA GLY A 55 6.43 -3.36 -2.62
C GLY A 55 7.07 -4.43 -3.51
N GLY A 56 8.42 -4.45 -3.57
CA GLY A 56 9.21 -5.42 -4.33
C GLY A 56 10.08 -6.34 -3.47
N GLY A 57 9.88 -6.31 -2.14
CA GLY A 57 10.78 -6.97 -1.18
C GLY A 57 10.82 -8.49 -1.26
N ASN A 58 9.83 -9.13 -1.88
CA ASN A 58 9.80 -10.56 -2.18
C ASN A 58 10.74 -10.98 -3.32
N PHE A 59 11.21 -10.04 -4.13
CA PHE A 59 12.17 -10.28 -5.21
C PHE A 59 13.51 -9.61 -4.92
N TRP A 60 13.50 -8.34 -4.49
CA TRP A 60 14.70 -7.54 -4.36
C TRP A 60 14.57 -6.42 -3.33
N ARG A 61 15.62 -6.24 -2.51
CA ARG A 61 15.74 -5.12 -1.56
C ARG A 61 16.99 -4.30 -1.87
N GLY A 62 16.82 -3.12 -2.45
CA GLY A 62 17.94 -2.22 -2.81
C GLY A 62 18.82 -1.82 -1.62
N ARG A 63 18.22 -1.56 -0.44
CA ARG A 63 18.96 -1.17 0.78
C ARG A 63 19.94 -2.22 1.28
N SER A 64 19.72 -3.49 1.01
CA SER A 64 20.54 -4.63 1.46
C SER A 64 21.38 -5.24 0.35
N SER A 65 21.59 -4.53 -0.77
CA SER A 65 22.27 -5.04 -1.95
C SER A 65 23.82 -5.16 -1.82
N GLY A 66 24.38 -4.89 -0.65
CA GLY A 66 25.79 -5.09 -0.36
C GLY A 66 26.71 -4.16 -1.16
N LYS A 67 27.53 -4.74 -2.05
CA LYS A 67 28.52 -3.99 -2.86
C LYS A 67 27.96 -3.36 -4.15
N MET A 68 26.67 -3.55 -4.42
CA MET A 68 26.05 -3.03 -5.64
C MET A 68 25.86 -1.51 -5.55
N ASP A 69 25.94 -0.84 -6.71
CA ASP A 69 25.58 0.57 -6.82
C ASP A 69 24.12 0.77 -6.38
N ARG A 70 23.90 1.72 -5.49
CA ARG A 70 22.59 1.94 -4.86
C ARG A 70 21.51 2.30 -5.87
N THR A 71 21.83 3.13 -6.86
CA THR A 71 20.89 3.55 -7.90
C THR A 71 20.41 2.36 -8.72
N ARG A 72 21.34 1.48 -9.14
CA ARG A 72 20.99 0.25 -9.87
C ARG A 72 20.19 -0.70 -9.03
N ALA A 73 20.56 -0.87 -7.76
CA ALA A 73 19.83 -1.72 -6.83
C ALA A 73 18.39 -1.24 -6.63
N ASP A 74 18.17 0.07 -6.52
CA ASP A 74 16.83 0.67 -6.40
C ASP A 74 16.03 0.52 -7.71
N HIS A 75 16.65 0.66 -8.89
CA HIS A 75 15.99 0.36 -10.18
C HIS A 75 15.55 -1.10 -10.27
N MET A 76 16.35 -2.06 -9.80
CA MET A 76 15.92 -3.47 -9.71
C MET A 76 14.72 -3.63 -8.78
N GLY A 77 14.70 -2.93 -7.65
CA GLY A 77 13.54 -2.89 -6.75
C GLY A 77 12.28 -2.32 -7.44
N MET A 78 12.42 -1.29 -8.27
CA MET A 78 11.31 -0.73 -9.06
C MET A 78 10.76 -1.76 -10.05
N LEU A 79 11.64 -2.50 -10.76
CA LEU A 79 11.22 -3.60 -11.65
C LEU A 79 10.51 -4.70 -10.87
N ALA A 80 11.00 -5.06 -9.70
CA ALA A 80 10.35 -6.03 -8.81
C ALA A 80 8.92 -5.61 -8.43
N THR A 81 8.70 -4.31 -8.15
CA THR A 81 7.33 -3.81 -7.90
C THR A 81 6.42 -3.93 -9.13
N THR A 82 6.98 -3.80 -10.35
CA THR A 82 6.21 -3.98 -11.58
C THR A 82 5.77 -5.43 -11.76
N ILE A 83 6.64 -6.40 -11.47
CA ILE A 83 6.27 -7.82 -11.48
C ILE A 83 5.09 -8.07 -10.54
N ASN A 84 5.17 -7.57 -9.31
CA ASN A 84 4.09 -7.69 -8.33
C ASN A 84 2.80 -6.96 -8.78
N ALA A 85 2.92 -5.78 -9.37
CA ALA A 85 1.77 -5.04 -9.88
C ALA A 85 1.00 -5.80 -10.97
N LEU A 86 1.72 -6.48 -11.86
CA LEU A 86 1.12 -7.34 -12.89
C LEU A 86 0.42 -8.55 -12.27
N GLY A 87 1.05 -9.21 -11.27
CA GLY A 87 0.45 -10.34 -10.58
C GLY A 87 -0.85 -9.97 -9.82
N VAL A 88 -0.85 -8.81 -9.14
CA VAL A 88 -2.06 -8.28 -8.46
C VAL A 88 -3.15 -7.91 -9.47
N ALA A 89 -2.76 -7.33 -10.61
CA ALA A 89 -3.71 -6.97 -11.66
C ALA A 89 -4.37 -8.21 -12.26
N ASP A 90 -3.60 -9.25 -12.59
CA ASP A 90 -4.12 -10.50 -13.12
C ASP A 90 -5.09 -11.18 -12.14
N ALA A 91 -4.74 -11.25 -10.85
CA ALA A 91 -5.61 -11.81 -9.82
C ALA A 91 -6.94 -11.05 -9.70
N LEU A 92 -6.91 -9.73 -9.73
CA LEU A 92 -8.13 -8.91 -9.70
C LEU A 92 -8.97 -9.09 -10.97
N GLU A 93 -8.34 -9.19 -12.14
CA GLU A 93 -9.04 -9.44 -13.43
C GLU A 93 -9.69 -10.82 -13.44
N GLN A 94 -9.04 -11.86 -12.89
CA GLN A 94 -9.65 -13.19 -12.70
C GLN A 94 -10.88 -13.15 -11.79
N LEU A 95 -10.91 -12.25 -10.80
CA LEU A 95 -12.06 -12.00 -9.94
C LEU A 95 -13.13 -11.12 -10.59
N GLY A 96 -12.95 -10.68 -11.85
CA GLY A 96 -13.90 -9.86 -12.60
C GLY A 96 -13.80 -8.36 -12.35
N VAL A 97 -12.72 -7.88 -11.72
CA VAL A 97 -12.47 -6.46 -11.48
C VAL A 97 -11.73 -5.85 -12.67
N SER A 98 -12.18 -4.70 -13.15
CA SER A 98 -11.44 -3.94 -14.18
C SER A 98 -10.22 -3.26 -13.57
N VAL A 99 -9.02 -3.53 -14.07
CA VAL A 99 -7.75 -3.02 -13.52
C VAL A 99 -6.96 -2.23 -14.55
N ARG A 100 -6.13 -1.30 -14.09
CA ARG A 100 -5.08 -0.64 -14.88
C ARG A 100 -3.78 -0.61 -14.09
N VAL A 101 -2.73 -1.14 -14.69
CA VAL A 101 -1.38 -0.99 -14.15
C VAL A 101 -0.77 0.29 -14.72
N GLN A 102 -0.22 1.14 -13.85
CA GLN A 102 0.49 2.35 -14.24
C GLN A 102 1.89 2.35 -13.61
N THR A 103 2.91 2.65 -14.41
CA THR A 103 4.30 2.64 -13.97
C THR A 103 4.93 4.03 -14.02
N ALA A 104 5.71 4.38 -13.00
CA ALA A 104 6.42 5.65 -12.93
C ALA A 104 7.57 5.74 -13.95
N ILE A 105 8.11 4.59 -14.36
CA ILE A 105 9.06 4.48 -15.49
C ILE A 105 8.26 3.95 -16.68
N ALA A 106 8.40 4.58 -17.86
CA ALA A 106 7.68 4.20 -19.05
C ALA A 106 8.04 2.77 -19.50
N MET A 107 7.03 1.92 -19.59
CA MET A 107 7.11 0.51 -20.05
C MET A 107 5.86 0.24 -20.91
N GLN A 108 5.75 0.92 -22.05
CA GLN A 108 4.51 1.04 -22.84
C GLN A 108 3.92 -0.29 -23.31
N GLU A 109 4.76 -1.32 -23.51
CA GLU A 109 4.33 -2.66 -23.89
C GLU A 109 3.76 -3.48 -22.73
N ILE A 110 3.96 -3.03 -21.48
CA ILE A 110 3.61 -3.78 -20.26
C ILE A 110 2.52 -3.07 -19.45
N ALA A 111 2.62 -1.73 -19.34
CA ALA A 111 1.76 -0.94 -18.48
C ALA A 111 1.60 0.50 -19.00
N GLU A 112 0.53 1.16 -18.61
CA GLU A 112 0.34 2.58 -18.91
C GLU A 112 1.41 3.43 -18.20
N PRO A 113 1.98 4.46 -18.83
CA PRO A 113 2.78 5.43 -18.10
C PRO A 113 1.89 6.18 -17.11
N TYR A 114 2.41 6.38 -15.88
CA TYR A 114 1.68 7.09 -14.85
C TYR A 114 1.40 8.54 -15.26
N ILE A 115 0.14 8.88 -15.28
CA ILE A 115 -0.36 10.25 -15.44
C ILE A 115 -1.51 10.43 -14.45
N ARG A 116 -1.35 11.36 -13.49
CA ARG A 116 -2.32 11.62 -12.42
C ARG A 116 -3.77 11.67 -12.91
N ASN A 117 -4.06 12.46 -13.94
CA ASN A 117 -5.43 12.61 -14.44
C ASN A 117 -5.99 11.32 -15.06
N ARG A 118 -5.15 10.45 -15.61
CA ARG A 118 -5.59 9.12 -16.07
C ARG A 118 -5.91 8.21 -14.89
N ALA A 119 -5.07 8.19 -13.86
CA ALA A 119 -5.31 7.41 -12.66
C ALA A 119 -6.65 7.80 -12.02
N VAL A 120 -6.88 9.09 -11.77
CA VAL A 120 -8.14 9.60 -11.22
C VAL A 120 -9.33 9.19 -12.09
N ARG A 121 -9.25 9.35 -13.42
CA ARG A 121 -10.32 8.96 -14.33
C ARG A 121 -10.60 7.45 -14.33
N HIS A 122 -9.58 6.60 -14.11
CA HIS A 122 -9.79 5.16 -13.95
C HIS A 122 -10.54 4.87 -12.67
N LEU A 123 -10.13 5.47 -11.55
CA LEU A 123 -10.78 5.32 -10.25
C LEU A 123 -12.25 5.77 -10.30
N GLU A 124 -12.54 6.91 -10.91
CA GLU A 124 -13.91 7.44 -11.10
C GLU A 124 -14.80 6.51 -11.94
N LYS A 125 -14.20 5.68 -12.81
CA LYS A 125 -14.91 4.67 -13.61
C LYS A 125 -15.03 3.32 -12.89
N GLY A 126 -14.72 3.24 -11.58
CA GLY A 126 -14.77 2.00 -10.80
C GLY A 126 -13.68 0.99 -11.17
N ARG A 127 -12.57 1.43 -11.79
CA ARG A 127 -11.42 0.59 -12.06
C ARG A 127 -10.43 0.66 -10.92
N VAL A 128 -9.82 -0.45 -10.57
CA VAL A 128 -8.64 -0.46 -9.69
C VAL A 128 -7.42 0.03 -10.45
N VAL A 129 -6.60 0.86 -9.82
CA VAL A 129 -5.31 1.30 -10.39
C VAL A 129 -4.19 0.72 -9.54
N VAL A 130 -3.29 -0.06 -10.16
CA VAL A 130 -2.12 -0.63 -9.49
C VAL A 130 -0.88 0.12 -9.95
N PHE A 131 -0.15 0.74 -9.01
CA PHE A 131 1.04 1.52 -9.30
C PHE A 131 2.31 0.68 -9.14
N GLY A 132 3.11 0.59 -10.20
CA GLY A 132 4.44 0.00 -10.24
C GLY A 132 5.55 1.04 -10.33
N CYS A 133 6.81 0.60 -10.20
CA CYS A 133 8.03 1.41 -10.24
C CYS A 133 8.16 2.47 -9.12
N GLY A 134 7.41 2.34 -8.02
CA GLY A 134 7.52 3.26 -6.89
C GLY A 134 7.33 4.72 -7.29
N THR A 135 8.27 5.59 -6.90
CA THR A 135 8.30 7.01 -7.33
C THR A 135 8.89 7.21 -8.72
N GLY A 136 9.54 6.19 -9.30
CA GLY A 136 10.37 6.32 -10.49
C GLY A 136 11.79 6.87 -10.23
N ASN A 137 12.10 7.19 -8.98
CA ASN A 137 13.38 7.74 -8.57
C ASN A 137 14.05 6.85 -7.52
N PRO A 138 15.39 6.63 -7.62
CA PRO A 138 16.16 5.96 -6.58
C PRO A 138 16.07 6.67 -5.23
N PHE A 139 16.49 6.00 -4.17
CA PHE A 139 16.57 6.46 -2.78
C PHE A 139 15.22 6.59 -2.05
N PHE A 140 14.09 6.49 -2.72
CA PHE A 140 12.77 6.51 -2.10
C PHE A 140 12.25 5.11 -1.82
N SER A 141 11.54 4.96 -0.73
CA SER A 141 10.89 3.71 -0.34
C SER A 141 9.54 3.53 -1.04
N THR A 142 8.98 2.32 -0.92
CA THR A 142 7.59 2.07 -1.34
C THR A 142 6.58 2.83 -0.49
N ASP A 143 6.87 3.09 0.80
CA ASP A 143 6.00 3.90 1.67
C ASP A 143 5.95 5.34 1.18
N THR A 144 7.11 5.93 0.80
CA THR A 144 7.17 7.25 0.16
C THR A 144 6.38 7.28 -1.16
N ALA A 145 6.50 6.22 -1.99
CA ALA A 145 5.73 6.13 -3.22
C ALA A 145 4.22 6.06 -2.95
N ALA A 146 3.80 5.31 -1.93
CA ALA A 146 2.39 5.22 -1.55
C ALA A 146 1.84 6.56 -1.06
N ALA A 147 2.59 7.28 -0.21
CA ALA A 147 2.22 8.62 0.26
C ALA A 147 2.08 9.61 -0.91
N LEU A 148 3.06 9.60 -1.84
CA LEU A 148 3.03 10.46 -3.03
C LEU A 148 1.81 10.17 -3.90
N ARG A 149 1.56 8.90 -4.25
CA ARG A 149 0.42 8.52 -5.08
C ARG A 149 -0.92 8.83 -4.41
N ALA A 150 -1.02 8.60 -3.08
CA ALA A 150 -2.22 8.91 -2.33
C ALA A 150 -2.55 10.41 -2.37
N ALA A 151 -1.55 11.27 -2.15
CA ALA A 151 -1.72 12.72 -2.25
C ALA A 151 -2.08 13.16 -3.68
N GLU A 152 -1.41 12.62 -4.71
CA GLU A 152 -1.65 12.98 -6.11
C GLU A 152 -3.04 12.61 -6.61
N ILE A 153 -3.61 11.51 -6.13
CA ILE A 153 -4.95 11.06 -6.55
C ILE A 153 -6.05 11.57 -5.63
N ASP A 154 -5.76 12.44 -4.67
CA ASP A 154 -6.70 12.94 -3.66
C ASP A 154 -7.38 11.78 -2.91
N ALA A 155 -6.61 10.83 -2.37
CA ALA A 155 -7.12 9.74 -1.55
C ALA A 155 -7.58 10.25 -0.18
N ASP A 156 -8.71 9.73 0.31
CA ASP A 156 -9.24 10.08 1.64
C ASP A 156 -8.36 9.52 2.76
N ILE A 157 -7.67 8.41 2.48
CA ILE A 157 -6.81 7.71 3.44
C ILE A 157 -5.77 6.84 2.71
N MET A 158 -4.58 6.74 3.29
CA MET A 158 -3.58 5.74 2.92
C MET A 158 -3.67 4.56 3.91
N MET A 159 -3.87 3.36 3.40
CA MET A 159 -3.99 2.12 4.17
C MET A 159 -2.72 1.30 4.02
N LYS A 160 -1.98 1.10 5.12
CA LYS A 160 -0.76 0.30 5.17
C LYS A 160 -1.04 -1.05 5.81
N ALA A 161 -1.17 -2.07 4.99
CA ALA A 161 -1.28 -3.45 5.43
C ALA A 161 0.10 -4.00 5.81
N THR A 162 0.21 -4.56 7.00
CA THR A 162 1.46 -5.09 7.58
C THR A 162 1.23 -6.47 8.21
N MET A 163 2.30 -7.08 8.75
CA MET A 163 2.21 -8.31 9.56
C MET A 163 1.99 -8.03 11.06
N VAL A 164 1.77 -6.76 11.43
CA VAL A 164 1.48 -6.32 12.80
C VAL A 164 0.15 -5.58 12.78
N ASP A 165 -0.65 -5.76 13.82
CA ASP A 165 -2.02 -5.26 13.87
C ASP A 165 -2.15 -3.75 14.21
N GLY A 166 -1.04 -3.02 14.20
CA GLY A 166 -1.00 -1.58 14.47
C GLY A 166 0.39 -1.07 14.79
N VAL A 167 0.47 0.11 15.36
CA VAL A 167 1.69 0.75 15.84
C VAL A 167 1.81 0.59 17.34
N TYR A 168 3.00 0.28 17.81
CA TYR A 168 3.33 0.04 19.22
C TYR A 168 4.42 0.99 19.69
N ASP A 169 4.48 1.21 21.01
CA ASP A 169 5.54 1.98 21.66
C ASP A 169 6.93 1.32 21.56
N CYS A 170 6.95 0.00 21.41
CA CYS A 170 8.15 -0.81 21.17
C CYS A 170 7.80 -2.07 20.35
N ASP A 171 8.80 -2.86 19.98
CA ASP A 171 8.59 -4.08 19.19
C ASP A 171 7.81 -5.15 19.97
N PRO A 172 6.54 -5.44 19.62
CA PRO A 172 5.71 -6.41 20.37
C PRO A 172 6.24 -7.86 20.30
N LYS A 173 7.07 -8.16 19.30
CA LYS A 173 7.71 -9.49 19.20
C LYS A 173 8.83 -9.68 20.22
N LYS A 174 9.42 -8.58 20.71
CA LYS A 174 10.52 -8.59 21.69
C LYS A 174 10.04 -8.26 23.09
N ASN A 175 8.96 -7.49 23.21
CA ASN A 175 8.41 -7.07 24.49
C ASN A 175 6.90 -7.37 24.55
N PRO A 176 6.48 -8.38 25.34
CA PRO A 176 5.06 -8.71 25.51
C PRO A 176 4.22 -7.59 26.16
N GLU A 177 4.86 -6.63 26.85
CA GLU A 177 4.21 -5.48 27.49
C GLU A 177 4.05 -4.28 26.53
N ALA A 178 4.44 -4.44 25.26
CA ALA A 178 4.29 -3.38 24.25
C ALA A 178 2.83 -2.93 24.15
N LYS A 179 2.63 -1.63 24.16
CA LYS A 179 1.30 -1.02 24.11
C LYS A 179 0.99 -0.55 22.70
N LYS A 180 -0.13 -1.04 22.16
CA LYS A 180 -0.65 -0.59 20.87
C LYS A 180 -1.31 0.78 21.00
N TYR A 181 -1.03 1.66 20.05
CA TYR A 181 -1.74 2.91 19.90
C TYR A 181 -3.00 2.73 19.06
N GLU A 182 -4.12 3.32 19.47
CA GLU A 182 -5.33 3.41 18.64
C GLU A 182 -5.23 4.58 17.65
N THR A 183 -4.73 5.71 18.13
CA THR A 183 -4.52 6.92 17.33
C THR A 183 -3.18 7.55 17.69
N LEU A 184 -2.51 8.12 16.70
CA LEU A 184 -1.26 8.87 16.83
C LEU A 184 -1.34 10.12 15.97
N THR A 185 -0.62 11.16 16.39
CA THR A 185 -0.31 12.31 15.54
C THR A 185 0.95 12.06 14.71
N PHE A 186 1.10 12.73 13.58
CA PHE A 186 2.36 12.68 12.82
C PHE A 186 3.54 13.20 13.61
N THR A 187 3.32 14.18 14.48
CA THR A 187 4.34 14.72 15.37
C THR A 187 4.84 13.67 16.36
N GLU A 188 3.94 12.89 16.97
CA GLU A 188 4.33 11.77 17.85
C GLU A 188 5.11 10.70 17.09
N VAL A 189 4.65 10.32 15.89
CA VAL A 189 5.35 9.33 15.03
C VAL A 189 6.78 9.78 14.75
N LEU A 190 6.98 11.04 14.36
CA LEU A 190 8.30 11.56 14.00
C LEU A 190 9.19 11.78 15.24
N SER A 191 8.65 12.37 16.33
CA SER A 191 9.44 12.68 17.52
C SER A 191 9.86 11.44 18.31
N GLN A 192 9.00 10.42 18.36
CA GLN A 192 9.27 9.15 19.04
C GLN A 192 9.95 8.13 18.11
N ASN A 193 10.18 8.49 16.84
CA ASN A 193 10.76 7.61 15.81
C ASN A 193 10.05 6.25 15.71
N LEU A 194 8.70 6.29 15.79
CA LEU A 194 7.89 5.08 15.72
C LEU A 194 7.97 4.46 14.32
N GLN A 195 8.04 3.14 14.25
CA GLN A 195 8.22 2.40 13.00
C GLN A 195 6.90 2.23 12.22
N VAL A 196 6.24 3.34 11.92
CA VAL A 196 5.06 3.37 11.06
C VAL A 196 5.46 3.26 9.59
N MET A 197 6.34 4.16 9.17
CA MET A 197 6.90 4.27 7.83
C MET A 197 8.19 5.08 7.87
N ASP A 198 8.85 5.28 6.73
CA ASP A 198 10.00 6.18 6.70
C ASP A 198 9.59 7.65 6.89
N GLY A 199 10.54 8.47 7.40
CA GLY A 199 10.27 9.86 7.75
C GLY A 199 9.83 10.72 6.57
N THR A 200 10.27 10.41 5.33
CA THR A 200 9.84 11.12 4.12
C THR A 200 8.36 10.89 3.84
N ALA A 201 7.91 9.62 3.94
CA ALA A 201 6.51 9.27 3.76
C ALA A 201 5.64 9.91 4.85
N ALA A 202 6.07 9.85 6.13
CA ALA A 202 5.32 10.44 7.24
C ALA A 202 5.19 11.97 7.09
N SER A 203 6.28 12.66 6.72
CA SER A 203 6.26 14.12 6.48
C SER A 203 5.34 14.49 5.32
N LEU A 204 5.40 13.72 4.21
CA LEU A 204 4.53 13.96 3.05
C LEU A 204 3.04 13.81 3.40
N CYS A 205 2.68 12.77 4.17
CA CYS A 205 1.31 12.58 4.62
C CYS A 205 0.87 13.70 5.57
N ARG A 206 1.72 14.11 6.52
CA ARG A 206 1.45 15.24 7.42
C ARG A 206 1.18 16.52 6.65
N ASP A 207 2.10 16.91 5.74
CA ASP A 207 2.03 18.18 5.01
C ASP A 207 0.79 18.25 4.09
N ASN A 208 0.26 17.10 3.65
CA ASN A 208 -0.95 16.99 2.84
C ASN A 208 -2.20 16.60 3.65
N LYS A 209 -2.11 16.54 4.99
CA LYS A 209 -3.21 16.14 5.90
C LYS A 209 -3.86 14.80 5.51
N LEU A 210 -3.05 13.88 4.97
CA LEU A 210 -3.48 12.57 4.52
C LEU A 210 -3.40 11.58 5.69
N PRO A 211 -4.52 11.10 6.23
CA PRO A 211 -4.49 10.13 7.32
C PRO A 211 -3.95 8.78 6.83
N ILE A 212 -3.34 8.04 7.76
CA ILE A 212 -2.80 6.71 7.54
C ILE A 212 -3.48 5.74 8.49
N LEU A 213 -3.90 4.58 7.99
CA LEU A 213 -4.33 3.45 8.80
C LEU A 213 -3.31 2.32 8.66
N VAL A 214 -2.73 1.89 9.78
CA VAL A 214 -1.82 0.73 9.84
C VAL A 214 -2.58 -0.44 10.46
N PHE A 215 -2.66 -1.56 9.77
CA PHE A 215 -3.41 -2.74 10.23
C PHE A 215 -2.79 -4.06 9.75
N SER A 216 -3.20 -5.18 10.37
CA SER A 216 -2.70 -6.51 9.99
C SER A 216 -3.36 -7.05 8.74
N LEU A 217 -2.55 -7.67 7.87
CA LEU A 217 -2.98 -8.45 6.71
C LEU A 217 -3.03 -9.97 7.00
N GLU A 218 -2.82 -10.40 8.25
CA GLU A 218 -2.97 -11.82 8.62
C GLU A 218 -4.38 -12.34 8.31
N ASP A 219 -5.40 -11.50 8.52
CA ASP A 219 -6.75 -11.70 7.99
C ASP A 219 -6.97 -10.71 6.82
N PRO A 220 -7.00 -11.18 5.55
CA PRO A 220 -7.23 -10.32 4.40
C PRO A 220 -8.56 -9.53 4.48
N ASN A 221 -9.59 -10.03 5.19
CA ASN A 221 -10.85 -9.33 5.38
C ASN A 221 -10.72 -8.03 6.18
N ASN A 222 -9.59 -7.82 6.84
CA ASN A 222 -9.28 -6.54 7.47
C ASN A 222 -9.23 -5.38 6.46
N ILE A 223 -9.02 -5.66 5.16
CA ILE A 223 -9.11 -4.65 4.09
C ILE A 223 -10.55 -4.10 4.01
N VAL A 224 -11.55 -4.96 4.02
CA VAL A 224 -12.97 -4.53 4.01
C VAL A 224 -13.31 -3.75 5.26
N LYS A 225 -12.92 -4.26 6.45
CA LYS A 225 -13.12 -3.57 7.74
C LYS A 225 -12.48 -2.17 7.72
N ALA A 226 -11.25 -2.05 7.20
CA ALA A 226 -10.54 -0.78 7.05
C ALA A 226 -11.33 0.21 6.18
N VAL A 227 -11.78 -0.22 5.01
CA VAL A 227 -12.55 0.62 4.07
C VAL A 227 -13.91 1.02 4.64
N SER A 228 -14.54 0.12 5.39
CA SER A 228 -15.81 0.38 6.11
C SER A 228 -15.63 1.29 7.32
N GLY A 229 -14.39 1.56 7.74
CA GLY A 229 -14.06 2.43 8.87
C GLY A 229 -14.29 1.80 10.22
N GLU A 230 -14.23 0.48 10.32
CA GLU A 230 -14.21 -0.22 11.59
C GLU A 230 -12.95 0.14 12.39
N PRO A 231 -13.01 0.16 13.72
CA PRO A 231 -11.88 0.53 14.58
C PRO A 231 -10.85 -0.61 14.64
N ILE A 232 -10.08 -0.76 13.56
CA ILE A 232 -8.97 -1.72 13.48
C ILE A 232 -7.65 -0.97 13.35
N GLY A 233 -6.58 -1.59 13.80
CA GLY A 233 -5.23 -1.06 13.63
C GLY A 233 -4.95 0.22 14.42
N THR A 234 -4.10 1.07 13.86
CA THR A 234 -3.72 2.39 14.38
C THR A 234 -3.94 3.46 13.31
N VAL A 235 -4.64 4.51 13.66
CA VAL A 235 -4.84 5.68 12.78
C VAL A 235 -3.79 6.74 13.10
N VAL A 236 -3.06 7.21 12.10
CA VAL A 236 -2.16 8.36 12.20
C VAL A 236 -2.80 9.53 11.46
N LYS A 237 -3.04 10.64 12.14
CA LYS A 237 -3.67 11.86 11.59
C LYS A 237 -3.12 13.11 12.25
N GLU A 238 -3.40 14.29 11.72
CA GLU A 238 -3.15 15.56 12.41
C GLU A 238 -4.08 15.71 13.63
N GLU A 239 -3.65 16.53 14.60
CA GLU A 239 -4.53 17.04 15.65
C GLU A 239 -5.60 17.94 15.02
N GLU A 240 -6.84 17.80 15.51
CA GLU A 240 -7.96 18.68 15.13
C GLU A 240 -7.83 20.05 15.79
#